data_88db76fa705cf3b494ab99ecd355bba6
#
_entry.id   88db76fa705cf3b494ab99ecd355bba6
#
_cell.length_a   1.000
_cell.length_b   1.000
_cell.length_c   1.000
_cell.angle_alpha   90.00
_cell.angle_beta   90.00
_cell.angle_gamma   90.00
#
_symmetry.space_group_name_H-M   'P 1'
#
loop_
_entity.id
_entity.type
_entity.pdbx_description
1 polymer ?
#
loop_
_entity_poly.entity_id
_entity_poly.type
_entity_poly.pdbx_seq_one_letter_code
_entity_poly.pdbx_strand_id
1 'polypeptide(L)'
;MRTTSLLIVLFSAFQLGFGQQSTNPLLTSDKEAQQKWVDSLYQSMSLKEKVGQLFMIMVFSSQDAKTHQSVIKEIKDNHIGGIIYSKGGPIRQAKLNNLYQASSKVPLMIGMDAEWGLGMRLDSTYSFPWNMTLGAIKDNRLIERTGKHIGEHNKRLGVHFNFAPVVDINTNPKNPIIGNRSFGEDRDNVTEKGLAFMRGMQDAGVLATGKHFPGHGDTDQDSHETLPTISFDEKRIDSIELYPYRELINNGLASVMVAHLNIPSLESQDGIPSSMSENIVTTILKERLNFKGLIFTDALNMKGASNYSSSADVDLAAFKAGNDMLLISGNVTKGVARLVEAVENGEITEERLAHSVKKVLQAKYKVGLNNYKPIGTYNLVEDLNRLEDDILYEELI
;
A
#
# COMPACT_ATOMS: atom_id res chain seq x y z
N MET A 1 -65.67 32.85 29.52
CA MET A 1 -64.64 31.86 29.73
C MET A 1 -64.19 31.40 28.34
N ARG A 2 -63.01 31.87 27.87
CA ARG A 2 -62.44 31.45 26.55
C ARG A 2 -61.26 30.53 26.86
N THR A 3 -61.36 29.26 26.49
CA THR A 3 -60.32 28.26 26.60
C THR A 3 -59.44 28.31 25.36
N THR A 4 -58.19 28.70 25.58
CA THR A 4 -57.16 28.72 24.52
C THR A 4 -56.43 27.37 24.53
N SER A 5 -56.65 26.56 23.52
CA SER A 5 -55.91 25.30 23.33
C SER A 5 -54.53 25.57 22.73
N LEU A 6 -53.47 25.19 23.45
CA LEU A 6 -52.10 25.30 23.04
C LEU A 6 -51.72 24.02 22.22
N LEU A 7 -51.48 24.18 20.93
CA LEU A 7 -51.04 23.10 20.05
C LEU A 7 -49.50 23.02 20.13
N ILE A 8 -48.98 21.96 20.79
CA ILE A 8 -47.56 21.67 20.81
C ILE A 8 -47.25 20.85 19.56
N VAL A 9 -46.56 21.46 18.59
CA VAL A 9 -45.99 20.75 17.42
C VAL A 9 -44.61 20.22 17.79
N LEU A 10 -44.52 18.91 17.98
CA LEU A 10 -43.23 18.20 18.13
C LEU A 10 -42.56 18.11 16.78
N PHE A 11 -41.52 18.91 16.54
CA PHE A 11 -40.58 18.71 15.45
C PHE A 11 -39.63 17.58 15.82
N SER A 12 -39.89 16.37 15.34
CA SER A 12 -38.90 15.28 15.33
C SER A 12 -37.88 15.55 14.23
N ALA A 13 -36.72 16.08 14.61
CA ALA A 13 -35.55 16.17 13.73
C ALA A 13 -35.05 14.75 13.46
N PHE A 14 -35.41 14.19 12.31
CA PHE A 14 -34.74 13.04 11.73
C PHE A 14 -33.33 13.51 11.33
N GLN A 15 -32.32 13.25 12.13
CA GLN A 15 -30.93 13.30 11.69
C GLN A 15 -30.72 12.14 10.74
N LEU A 16 -30.87 12.41 9.43
CA LEU A 16 -30.32 11.57 8.39
C LEU A 16 -28.78 11.62 8.57
N GLY A 17 -28.24 10.63 9.24
CA GLY A 17 -26.81 10.35 9.18
C GLY A 17 -26.46 10.03 7.73
N PHE A 18 -26.00 11.02 6.98
CA PHE A 18 -25.30 10.77 5.73
C PHE A 18 -24.01 10.05 6.10
N GLY A 19 -24.04 8.73 6.12
CA GLY A 19 -22.84 7.93 6.06
C GLY A 19 -22.08 8.37 4.82
N GLN A 20 -20.94 9.01 5.01
CA GLN A 20 -20.07 9.42 3.93
C GLN A 20 -19.67 8.13 3.18
N GLN A 21 -20.24 7.89 2.00
CA GLN A 21 -19.88 6.74 1.19
C GLN A 21 -18.38 6.87 0.89
N SER A 22 -17.60 5.93 1.40
CA SER A 22 -16.17 5.81 1.07
C SER A 22 -16.04 5.82 -0.45
N THR A 23 -15.54 6.91 -1.00
CA THR A 23 -15.30 7.02 -2.44
C THR A 23 -14.13 6.11 -2.79
N ASN A 24 -14.23 5.37 -3.91
CA ASN A 24 -13.11 4.56 -4.37
C ASN A 24 -11.90 5.47 -4.68
N PRO A 25 -10.80 5.38 -3.91
CA PRO A 25 -9.66 6.28 -4.02
C PRO A 25 -8.86 6.11 -5.32
N LEU A 26 -9.10 5.03 -6.07
CA LEU A 26 -8.43 4.73 -7.33
C LEU A 26 -9.11 5.38 -8.54
N LEU A 27 -10.31 5.93 -8.37
CA LEU A 27 -11.01 6.61 -9.46
C LEU A 27 -10.44 8.01 -9.72
N THR A 28 -10.44 8.41 -10.99
CA THR A 28 -10.10 9.77 -11.43
C THR A 28 -11.36 10.60 -11.63
N SER A 29 -11.22 11.90 -11.86
CA SER A 29 -12.35 12.78 -12.24
C SER A 29 -12.95 12.35 -13.57
N ASP A 30 -12.13 11.90 -14.53
CA ASP A 30 -12.59 11.33 -15.81
C ASP A 30 -12.74 9.80 -15.68
N LYS A 31 -13.86 9.39 -15.05
CA LYS A 31 -14.18 7.98 -14.81
C LYS A 31 -14.42 7.21 -16.11
N GLU A 32 -14.98 7.86 -17.10
CA GLU A 32 -15.31 7.21 -18.38
C GLU A 32 -14.05 6.86 -19.18
N ALA A 33 -13.11 7.80 -19.32
CA ALA A 33 -11.84 7.54 -19.98
C ALA A 33 -11.02 6.49 -19.22
N GLN A 34 -10.99 6.54 -17.88
CA GLN A 34 -10.34 5.53 -17.06
C GLN A 34 -10.93 4.16 -17.28
N GLN A 35 -12.27 4.03 -17.24
CA GLN A 35 -12.95 2.75 -17.41
C GLN A 35 -12.72 2.18 -18.81
N LYS A 36 -12.80 3.02 -19.85
CA LYS A 36 -12.53 2.63 -21.23
C LYS A 36 -11.09 2.09 -21.40
N TRP A 37 -10.11 2.76 -20.84
CA TRP A 37 -8.72 2.31 -20.88
C TRP A 37 -8.53 0.98 -20.15
N VAL A 38 -9.09 0.86 -18.94
CA VAL A 38 -9.02 -0.35 -18.10
C VAL A 38 -9.65 -1.54 -18.83
N ASP A 39 -10.86 -1.39 -19.37
CA ASP A 39 -11.57 -2.48 -20.03
C ASP A 39 -10.89 -2.88 -21.34
N SER A 40 -10.45 -1.92 -22.15
CA SER A 40 -9.73 -2.18 -23.40
C SER A 40 -8.44 -2.98 -23.14
N LEU A 41 -7.67 -2.57 -22.11
CA LEU A 41 -6.41 -3.24 -21.79
C LEU A 41 -6.67 -4.63 -21.20
N TYR A 42 -7.63 -4.76 -20.28
CA TYR A 42 -8.01 -6.05 -19.69
C TYR A 42 -8.46 -7.07 -20.75
N GLN A 43 -9.26 -6.64 -21.73
CA GLN A 43 -9.74 -7.50 -22.82
C GLN A 43 -8.61 -7.94 -23.76
N SER A 44 -7.58 -7.13 -23.93
CA SER A 44 -6.43 -7.44 -24.79
C SER A 44 -5.42 -8.43 -24.17
N MET A 45 -5.56 -8.73 -22.87
CA MET A 45 -4.62 -9.60 -22.14
C MET A 45 -5.03 -11.06 -22.20
N SER A 46 -4.04 -11.95 -22.40
CA SER A 46 -4.17 -13.38 -22.12
C SER A 46 -4.34 -13.62 -20.61
N LEU A 47 -4.76 -14.82 -20.22
CA LEU A 47 -4.89 -15.21 -18.80
C LEU A 47 -3.55 -15.03 -18.05
N LYS A 48 -2.45 -15.48 -18.65
CA LYS A 48 -1.11 -15.31 -18.06
C LYS A 48 -0.74 -13.85 -17.84
N GLU A 49 -1.04 -12.97 -18.83
CA GLU A 49 -0.79 -11.54 -18.71
C GLU A 49 -1.65 -10.91 -17.59
N LYS A 50 -2.91 -11.32 -17.44
CA LYS A 50 -3.78 -10.87 -16.35
C LYS A 50 -3.21 -11.27 -14.99
N VAL A 51 -2.86 -12.54 -14.83
CA VAL A 51 -2.26 -13.06 -13.59
C VAL A 51 -0.94 -12.37 -13.28
N GLY A 52 -0.09 -12.16 -14.27
CA GLY A 52 1.19 -11.46 -14.08
C GLY A 52 1.03 -10.06 -13.48
N GLN A 53 -0.06 -9.34 -13.80
CA GLN A 53 -0.32 -8.00 -13.24
C GLN A 53 -0.46 -7.99 -11.71
N LEU A 54 -0.71 -9.13 -11.08
CA LEU A 54 -0.84 -9.25 -9.63
C LEU A 54 0.51 -9.30 -8.91
N PHE A 55 1.62 -9.47 -9.61
CA PHE A 55 2.94 -9.65 -9.01
C PHE A 55 3.79 -8.38 -9.08
N MET A 56 4.47 -8.09 -7.96
CA MET A 56 5.45 -7.00 -7.85
C MET A 56 6.77 -7.57 -7.30
N ILE A 57 7.88 -7.35 -8.01
CA ILE A 57 9.21 -7.87 -7.65
C ILE A 57 10.11 -6.79 -7.08
N MET A 58 11.06 -7.19 -6.22
CA MET A 58 12.07 -6.28 -5.66
C MET A 58 13.30 -6.16 -6.56
N VAL A 59 13.79 -4.92 -6.72
CA VAL A 59 14.98 -4.60 -7.50
C VAL A 59 15.86 -3.62 -6.73
N PHE A 60 17.17 -3.82 -6.80
CA PHE A 60 18.16 -2.85 -6.34
C PHE A 60 18.85 -2.21 -7.54
N SER A 61 18.81 -0.88 -7.65
CA SER A 61 19.47 -0.19 -8.78
C SER A 61 21.00 -0.26 -8.70
N SER A 62 21.55 -0.79 -7.62
CA SER A 62 22.98 -1.06 -7.43
C SER A 62 23.43 -2.45 -7.90
N GLN A 63 22.51 -3.32 -8.36
CA GLN A 63 22.84 -4.64 -8.85
C GLN A 63 23.57 -4.59 -10.21
N ASP A 64 24.17 -5.72 -10.61
CA ASP A 64 24.91 -5.83 -11.86
C ASP A 64 24.00 -5.93 -13.10
N ALA A 65 24.61 -5.77 -14.28
CA ALA A 65 23.88 -5.82 -15.54
C ALA A 65 23.23 -7.19 -15.80
N LYS A 66 23.82 -8.29 -15.32
CA LYS A 66 23.26 -9.64 -15.48
C LYS A 66 21.94 -9.78 -14.71
N THR A 67 21.91 -9.26 -13.49
CA THR A 67 20.69 -9.23 -12.65
C THR A 67 19.60 -8.39 -13.33
N HIS A 68 19.95 -7.22 -13.89
CA HIS A 68 18.98 -6.39 -14.60
C HIS A 68 18.44 -7.06 -15.88
N GLN A 69 19.25 -7.88 -16.58
CA GLN A 69 18.76 -8.71 -17.70
C GLN A 69 17.76 -9.79 -17.21
N SER A 70 17.99 -10.37 -16.04
CA SER A 70 17.05 -11.31 -15.44
C SER A 70 15.72 -10.62 -15.09
N VAL A 71 15.74 -9.38 -14.59
CA VAL A 71 14.53 -8.59 -14.36
C VAL A 71 13.76 -8.35 -15.66
N ILE A 72 14.45 -7.99 -16.76
CA ILE A 72 13.82 -7.82 -18.08
C ILE A 72 13.16 -9.13 -18.53
N LYS A 73 13.80 -10.27 -18.25
CA LYS A 73 13.23 -11.59 -18.56
C LYS A 73 11.94 -11.82 -17.75
N GLU A 74 11.94 -11.55 -16.45
CA GLU A 74 10.72 -11.64 -15.60
C GLU A 74 9.60 -10.75 -16.14
N ILE A 75 9.90 -9.51 -16.54
CA ILE A 75 8.93 -8.59 -17.13
C ILE A 75 8.30 -9.18 -18.39
N LYS A 76 9.11 -9.75 -19.29
CA LYS A 76 8.65 -10.27 -20.57
C LYS A 76 7.95 -11.61 -20.47
N ASP A 77 8.47 -12.51 -19.63
CA ASP A 77 7.98 -13.89 -19.54
C ASP A 77 6.79 -14.02 -18.61
N ASN A 78 6.77 -13.27 -17.50
CA ASN A 78 5.72 -13.35 -16.49
C ASN A 78 4.77 -12.16 -16.48
N HIS A 79 5.02 -11.13 -17.31
CA HIS A 79 4.15 -9.95 -17.45
C HIS A 79 3.82 -9.26 -16.13
N ILE A 80 4.78 -9.17 -15.23
CA ILE A 80 4.60 -8.63 -13.87
C ILE A 80 3.97 -7.25 -13.87
N GLY A 81 3.16 -6.97 -12.83
CA GLY A 81 2.42 -5.71 -12.68
C GLY A 81 3.25 -4.54 -12.18
N GLY A 82 4.34 -4.81 -11.46
CA GLY A 82 5.14 -3.75 -10.87
C GLY A 82 6.51 -4.17 -10.34
N ILE A 83 7.24 -3.16 -9.86
CA ILE A 83 8.58 -3.27 -9.28
C ILE A 83 8.62 -2.42 -8.00
N ILE A 84 9.21 -2.95 -6.92
CA ILE A 84 9.61 -2.19 -5.74
C ILE A 84 11.13 -2.02 -5.74
N TYR A 85 11.60 -0.77 -5.58
CA TYR A 85 13.02 -0.49 -5.40
C TYR A 85 13.38 -0.44 -3.93
N SER A 86 14.52 -1.03 -3.56
CA SER A 86 14.96 -1.09 -2.16
C SER A 86 16.34 -0.53 -1.88
N LYS A 87 17.26 -0.50 -2.84
CA LYS A 87 18.62 0.04 -2.66
C LYS A 87 19.18 0.60 -3.96
N GLY A 88 20.09 1.59 -3.85
CA GLY A 88 20.88 2.10 -4.97
C GLY A 88 20.95 3.61 -5.01
N GLY A 89 20.86 4.20 -6.21
CA GLY A 89 20.93 5.63 -6.41
C GLY A 89 19.93 6.14 -7.44
N PRO A 90 19.53 7.43 -7.36
CA PRO A 90 18.40 7.97 -8.11
C PRO A 90 18.63 7.95 -9.64
N ILE A 91 19.81 8.30 -10.12
CA ILE A 91 20.10 8.31 -11.56
C ILE A 91 20.07 6.89 -12.13
N ARG A 92 20.63 5.91 -11.39
CA ARG A 92 20.59 4.50 -11.82
C ARG A 92 19.16 3.98 -11.86
N GLN A 93 18.36 4.30 -10.83
CA GLN A 93 16.96 3.91 -10.77
C GLN A 93 16.14 4.53 -11.91
N ALA A 94 16.30 5.82 -12.21
CA ALA A 94 15.59 6.49 -13.29
C ALA A 94 15.89 5.84 -14.66
N LYS A 95 17.17 5.53 -14.94
CA LYS A 95 17.56 4.83 -16.17
C LYS A 95 16.96 3.41 -16.25
N LEU A 96 16.97 2.68 -15.14
CA LEU A 96 16.37 1.34 -15.07
C LEU A 96 14.85 1.39 -15.20
N ASN A 97 14.18 2.36 -14.57
CA ASN A 97 12.75 2.57 -14.77
C ASN A 97 12.40 2.71 -16.25
N ASN A 98 13.12 3.57 -16.96
CA ASN A 98 12.90 3.78 -18.41
C ASN A 98 13.13 2.50 -19.22
N LEU A 99 14.17 1.74 -18.89
CA LEU A 99 14.49 0.46 -19.54
C LEU A 99 13.40 -0.60 -19.29
N TYR A 100 12.95 -0.74 -18.06
CA TYR A 100 11.94 -1.72 -17.69
C TYR A 100 10.56 -1.37 -18.24
N GLN A 101 10.18 -0.09 -18.22
CA GLN A 101 8.95 0.37 -18.85
C GLN A 101 8.96 0.09 -20.38
N ALA A 102 10.08 0.35 -21.06
CA ALA A 102 10.24 0.04 -22.49
C ALA A 102 10.21 -1.48 -22.79
N SER A 103 10.48 -2.32 -21.79
CA SER A 103 10.48 -3.78 -21.92
C SER A 103 9.13 -4.41 -21.57
N SER A 104 8.19 -3.65 -21.01
CA SER A 104 6.90 -4.13 -20.56
C SER A 104 5.78 -3.82 -21.56
N LYS A 105 4.89 -4.79 -21.79
CA LYS A 105 3.68 -4.60 -22.62
C LYS A 105 2.64 -3.71 -21.94
N VAL A 106 2.49 -3.89 -20.61
CA VAL A 106 1.61 -3.10 -19.76
C VAL A 106 2.49 -2.28 -18.83
N PRO A 107 2.32 -0.95 -18.74
CA PRO A 107 3.19 -0.12 -17.90
C PRO A 107 3.30 -0.64 -16.48
N LEU A 108 4.53 -0.66 -15.95
CA LEU A 108 4.83 -1.18 -14.61
C LEU A 108 4.50 -0.14 -13.54
N MET A 109 3.85 -0.56 -12.48
CA MET A 109 3.79 0.22 -11.24
C MET A 109 5.13 0.17 -10.52
N ILE A 110 5.61 1.32 -10.06
CA ILE A 110 6.84 1.43 -9.30
C ILE A 110 6.49 1.82 -7.87
N GLY A 111 6.94 1.01 -6.92
CA GLY A 111 6.79 1.23 -5.49
C GLY A 111 8.12 1.44 -4.78
N MET A 112 8.08 2.04 -3.61
CA MET A 112 9.23 2.21 -2.73
C MET A 112 8.77 2.33 -1.26
N ASP A 113 9.60 1.84 -0.33
CA ASP A 113 9.51 2.26 1.07
C ASP A 113 10.32 3.54 1.24
N ALA A 114 9.64 4.65 1.37
CA ALA A 114 10.25 5.95 1.64
C ALA A 114 9.51 6.60 2.84
N GLU A 115 9.55 5.90 4.00
CA GLU A 115 8.81 6.29 5.21
C GLU A 115 9.23 7.66 5.74
N TRP A 116 10.53 7.98 5.61
CA TRP A 116 11.11 9.30 5.96
C TRP A 116 11.86 9.93 4.79
N GLY A 117 11.48 9.59 3.55
CA GLY A 117 12.09 10.11 2.32
C GLY A 117 12.89 9.05 1.57
N LEU A 118 13.30 9.43 0.34
CA LEU A 118 14.02 8.53 -0.56
C LEU A 118 15.37 8.05 0.03
N GLY A 119 15.98 8.86 0.92
CA GLY A 119 17.24 8.52 1.61
C GLY A 119 17.15 7.28 2.50
N MET A 120 15.93 6.79 2.80
CA MET A 120 15.74 5.46 3.40
C MET A 120 16.30 4.33 2.52
N ARG A 121 16.28 4.50 1.20
CA ARG A 121 16.62 3.46 0.21
C ARG A 121 17.74 3.84 -0.75
N LEU A 122 17.90 5.12 -1.04
CA LEU A 122 18.77 5.59 -2.09
C LEU A 122 19.88 6.49 -1.54
N ASP A 123 21.09 6.31 -2.07
CA ASP A 123 22.16 7.28 -1.86
C ASP A 123 21.81 8.64 -2.50
N SER A 124 22.45 9.71 -2.05
CA SER A 124 22.35 11.05 -2.65
C SER A 124 20.92 11.58 -2.77
N THR A 125 20.04 11.23 -1.82
CA THR A 125 18.67 11.72 -1.75
C THR A 125 18.30 12.12 -0.33
N TYR A 126 17.28 12.99 -0.19
CA TYR A 126 16.89 13.61 1.07
C TYR A 126 16.27 12.62 2.05
N SER A 127 16.56 12.82 3.35
CA SER A 127 15.92 12.13 4.48
C SER A 127 15.36 13.15 5.46
N PHE A 128 14.06 13.04 5.73
CA PHE A 128 13.41 13.77 6.83
C PHE A 128 13.61 13.05 8.16
N PRO A 129 13.24 13.66 9.30
CA PRO A 129 13.29 12.98 10.59
C PRO A 129 12.45 11.70 10.62
N TRP A 130 12.80 10.76 11.49
CA TRP A 130 12.04 9.54 11.70
C TRP A 130 10.61 9.83 12.17
N ASN A 131 9.66 8.94 11.86
CA ASN A 131 8.26 9.13 12.20
C ASN A 131 8.03 9.35 13.71
N MET A 132 8.81 8.72 14.59
CA MET A 132 8.72 8.94 16.04
C MET A 132 9.02 10.42 16.39
N THR A 133 9.99 11.04 15.74
CA THR A 133 10.29 12.47 15.91
C THR A 133 9.12 13.32 15.36
N LEU A 134 8.62 12.97 14.18
CA LEU A 134 7.45 13.64 13.59
C LEU A 134 6.21 13.51 14.47
N GLY A 135 6.08 12.39 15.19
CA GLY A 135 5.00 12.15 16.15
C GLY A 135 4.97 13.12 17.33
N ALA A 136 6.11 13.69 17.70
CA ALA A 136 6.21 14.68 18.79
C ALA A 136 5.77 16.09 18.38
N ILE A 137 5.67 16.37 17.07
CA ILE A 137 5.32 17.69 16.53
C ILE A 137 3.82 17.91 16.68
N LYS A 138 3.41 19.06 17.25
CA LYS A 138 1.99 19.37 17.48
C LYS A 138 1.26 19.84 16.22
N ASP A 139 1.96 20.55 15.33
CA ASP A 139 1.37 21.10 14.12
C ASP A 139 1.32 20.07 12.99
N ASN A 140 0.16 19.46 12.78
CA ASN A 140 -0.04 18.46 11.74
C ASN A 140 0.15 18.99 10.29
N ARG A 141 0.16 20.33 10.08
CA ARG A 141 0.47 20.91 8.77
C ARG A 141 1.92 20.67 8.37
N LEU A 142 2.84 20.57 9.32
CA LEU A 142 4.24 20.21 9.07
C LEU A 142 4.36 18.76 8.61
N ILE A 143 3.56 17.86 9.19
CA ILE A 143 3.52 16.45 8.78
C ILE A 143 2.93 16.30 7.37
N GLU A 144 1.89 17.05 7.05
CA GLU A 144 1.30 17.08 5.71
C GLU A 144 2.30 17.62 4.67
N ARG A 145 3.03 18.69 4.99
CA ARG A 145 4.12 19.21 4.14
C ARG A 145 5.23 18.18 3.95
N THR A 146 5.62 17.46 5.00
CA THR A 146 6.62 16.37 4.92
C THR A 146 6.14 15.28 3.96
N GLY A 147 4.91 14.81 4.13
CA GLY A 147 4.30 13.84 3.21
C GLY A 147 4.27 14.33 1.76
N LYS A 148 3.98 15.62 1.54
CA LYS A 148 3.96 16.24 0.21
C LYS A 148 5.36 16.28 -0.43
N HIS A 149 6.38 16.75 0.29
CA HIS A 149 7.77 16.80 -0.22
C HIS A 149 8.27 15.39 -0.57
N ILE A 150 8.04 14.39 0.30
CA ILE A 150 8.37 13.00 0.00
C ILE A 150 7.61 12.52 -1.24
N GLY A 151 6.33 12.86 -1.37
CA GLY A 151 5.52 12.54 -2.54
C GLY A 151 6.05 13.17 -3.83
N GLU A 152 6.46 14.43 -3.79
CA GLU A 152 7.07 15.14 -4.93
C GLU A 152 8.39 14.49 -5.36
N HIS A 153 9.25 14.09 -4.41
CA HIS A 153 10.47 13.34 -4.70
C HIS A 153 10.17 11.98 -5.33
N ASN A 154 9.23 11.22 -4.78
CA ASN A 154 8.79 9.96 -5.35
C ASN A 154 8.31 10.14 -6.79
N LYS A 155 7.42 11.10 -7.03
CA LYS A 155 6.89 11.43 -8.36
C LYS A 155 7.98 11.82 -9.35
N ARG A 156 8.94 12.67 -8.92
CA ARG A 156 10.08 13.09 -9.74
C ARG A 156 10.96 11.92 -10.18
N LEU A 157 11.07 10.91 -9.33
CA LEU A 157 11.81 9.67 -9.60
C LEU A 157 10.97 8.59 -10.32
N GLY A 158 9.70 8.87 -10.61
CA GLY A 158 8.78 7.94 -11.27
C GLY A 158 8.31 6.80 -10.36
N VAL A 159 8.24 7.05 -9.06
CA VAL A 159 7.62 6.16 -8.07
C VAL A 159 6.15 6.52 -7.96
N HIS A 160 5.28 5.52 -8.05
CA HIS A 160 3.82 5.67 -8.10
C HIS A 160 3.14 5.36 -6.77
N PHE A 161 3.73 4.43 -5.99
CA PHE A 161 3.32 4.04 -4.65
C PHE A 161 4.45 4.29 -3.66
N ASN A 162 4.16 4.97 -2.55
CA ASN A 162 5.00 4.91 -1.37
C ASN A 162 4.35 4.00 -0.34
N PHE A 163 5.08 2.98 0.11
CA PHE A 163 4.65 2.10 1.20
C PHE A 163 4.82 2.83 2.55
N ALA A 164 4.07 3.90 2.71
CA ALA A 164 3.93 4.78 3.87
C ALA A 164 2.56 5.50 3.80
N PRO A 165 1.98 5.91 4.94
CA PRO A 165 2.55 5.95 6.30
C PRO A 165 2.51 4.61 7.03
N VAL A 166 3.42 4.45 8.02
CA VAL A 166 3.33 3.43 9.06
C VAL A 166 2.33 3.95 10.10
N VAL A 167 1.23 3.23 10.29
CA VAL A 167 0.17 3.57 11.24
C VAL A 167 0.04 2.54 12.37
N ASP A 168 1.06 1.72 12.53
CA ASP A 168 1.22 0.84 13.69
C ASP A 168 1.40 1.67 14.95
N ILE A 169 0.60 1.40 15.98
CA ILE A 169 0.67 2.08 17.27
C ILE A 169 1.68 1.34 18.14
N ASN A 170 2.83 1.95 18.43
CA ASN A 170 3.96 1.29 19.09
C ASN A 170 3.74 1.15 20.61
N THR A 171 2.71 0.40 21.00
CA THR A 171 2.34 0.18 22.41
C THR A 171 3.35 -0.74 23.15
N ASN A 172 4.07 -1.57 22.43
CA ASN A 172 5.10 -2.43 23.00
C ASN A 172 6.51 -1.82 22.81
N PRO A 173 7.18 -1.33 23.85
CA PRO A 173 8.51 -0.74 23.73
C PRO A 173 9.60 -1.77 23.35
N LYS A 174 9.31 -3.07 23.42
CA LYS A 174 10.21 -4.16 22.99
C LYS A 174 10.04 -4.55 21.53
N ASN A 175 9.12 -3.89 20.81
CA ASN A 175 8.89 -4.18 19.40
C ASN A 175 10.18 -3.95 18.59
N PRO A 176 10.76 -5.00 17.95
CA PRO A 176 12.04 -4.88 17.26
C PRO A 176 11.92 -4.28 15.85
N ILE A 177 10.69 -4.17 15.31
CA ILE A 177 10.46 -3.85 13.90
C ILE A 177 9.86 -2.47 13.71
N ILE A 178 8.89 -2.07 14.53
CA ILE A 178 8.16 -0.82 14.37
C ILE A 178 8.96 0.32 15.03
N GLY A 179 9.10 0.36 16.35
CA GLY A 179 9.92 1.34 17.04
C GLY A 179 9.82 2.76 16.45
N ASN A 180 10.95 3.33 16.04
CA ASN A 180 11.03 4.69 15.48
C ASN A 180 10.29 4.89 14.15
N ARG A 181 9.83 3.82 13.51
CA ARG A 181 9.00 3.90 12.29
C ARG A 181 7.56 4.33 12.59
N SER A 182 7.07 4.13 13.82
CA SER A 182 5.76 4.62 14.27
C SER A 182 5.80 6.11 14.60
N PHE A 183 4.64 6.77 14.51
CA PHE A 183 4.44 8.14 15.02
C PHE A 183 4.22 8.19 16.55
N GLY A 184 4.28 7.06 17.26
CA GLY A 184 4.20 6.98 18.71
C GLY A 184 3.34 5.84 19.25
N GLU A 185 3.02 5.94 20.54
CA GLU A 185 2.24 4.94 21.28
C GLU A 185 0.77 5.35 21.50
N ASP A 186 0.43 6.61 21.24
CA ASP A 186 -0.93 7.12 21.35
C ASP A 186 -1.68 6.91 20.04
N ARG A 187 -2.84 6.24 20.13
CA ARG A 187 -3.69 5.89 18.99
C ARG A 187 -4.13 7.11 18.18
N ASP A 188 -4.59 8.14 18.87
CA ASP A 188 -5.18 9.32 18.23
C ASP A 188 -4.08 10.15 17.56
N ASN A 189 -2.93 10.30 18.21
CA ASN A 189 -1.75 10.95 17.62
C ASN A 189 -1.25 10.21 16.37
N VAL A 190 -1.07 8.88 16.43
CA VAL A 190 -0.66 8.07 15.26
C VAL A 190 -1.63 8.24 14.12
N THR A 191 -2.94 8.27 14.40
CA THR A 191 -3.99 8.45 13.40
C THR A 191 -3.91 9.84 12.75
N GLU A 192 -3.81 10.90 13.54
CA GLU A 192 -3.73 12.28 13.02
C GLU A 192 -2.47 12.50 12.17
N LYS A 193 -1.31 12.00 12.62
CA LYS A 193 -0.06 12.07 11.86
C LYS A 193 -0.14 11.26 10.56
N GLY A 194 -0.67 10.03 10.64
CA GLY A 194 -0.89 9.19 9.47
C GLY A 194 -1.81 9.85 8.43
N LEU A 195 -2.90 10.48 8.88
CA LEU A 195 -3.81 11.24 8.01
C LEU A 195 -3.12 12.42 7.32
N ALA A 196 -2.39 13.24 8.09
CA ALA A 196 -1.67 14.38 7.54
C ALA A 196 -0.63 13.96 6.51
N PHE A 197 0.20 12.95 6.86
CA PHE A 197 1.21 12.40 5.95
C PHE A 197 0.59 11.84 4.66
N MET A 198 -0.48 11.03 4.79
CA MET A 198 -1.23 10.47 3.66
C MET A 198 -1.75 11.57 2.72
N ARG A 199 -2.37 12.63 3.27
CA ARG A 199 -2.92 13.74 2.47
C ARG A 199 -1.81 14.42 1.66
N GLY A 200 -0.73 14.81 2.31
CA GLY A 200 0.41 15.44 1.61
C GLY A 200 0.96 14.55 0.48
N MET A 201 1.14 13.25 0.75
CA MET A 201 1.62 12.28 -0.23
C MET A 201 0.68 12.16 -1.44
N GLN A 202 -0.62 12.01 -1.20
CA GLN A 202 -1.61 11.84 -2.27
C GLN A 202 -1.87 13.13 -3.03
N ASP A 203 -1.77 14.30 -2.40
CA ASP A 203 -1.84 15.61 -3.05
C ASP A 203 -0.67 15.83 -4.01
N ALA A 204 0.50 15.28 -3.72
CA ALA A 204 1.64 15.25 -4.66
C ALA A 204 1.40 14.32 -5.86
N GLY A 205 0.38 13.47 -5.81
CA GLY A 205 0.01 12.53 -6.88
C GLY A 205 0.68 11.17 -6.78
N VAL A 206 1.20 10.79 -5.60
CA VAL A 206 1.72 9.46 -5.27
C VAL A 206 0.74 8.75 -4.34
N LEU A 207 0.46 7.49 -4.59
CA LEU A 207 -0.51 6.73 -3.81
C LEU A 207 0.13 6.27 -2.49
N ALA A 208 -0.50 6.65 -1.37
CA ALA A 208 -0.06 6.27 -0.02
C ALA A 208 -0.55 4.86 0.34
N THR A 209 0.21 4.16 1.19
CA THR A 209 -0.09 2.82 1.69
C THR A 209 -0.07 2.80 3.21
N GLY A 210 -1.22 2.63 3.85
CA GLY A 210 -1.26 2.39 5.30
C GLY A 210 -0.74 1.00 5.64
N LYS A 211 0.19 0.90 6.60
CA LYS A 211 0.82 -0.37 6.98
C LYS A 211 1.18 -0.44 8.46
N HIS A 212 1.23 -1.64 9.02
CA HIS A 212 1.02 -2.99 8.47
C HIS A 212 -0.29 -3.58 9.02
N PHE A 213 -1.31 -3.68 8.17
CA PHE A 213 -2.66 -4.13 8.57
C PHE A 213 -2.65 -5.57 9.10
N PRO A 214 -3.39 -5.91 10.17
CA PRO A 214 -4.30 -5.06 10.94
C PRO A 214 -3.64 -4.22 12.05
N GLY A 215 -2.32 -4.29 12.24
CA GLY A 215 -1.52 -3.55 13.20
C GLY A 215 -0.39 -4.41 13.75
N HIS A 216 0.85 -3.95 13.63
CA HIS A 216 2.08 -4.67 14.02
C HIS A 216 2.77 -4.04 15.26
N GLY A 217 2.15 -3.00 15.86
CA GLY A 217 2.82 -2.17 16.87
C GLY A 217 3.01 -2.82 18.24
N ASP A 218 2.29 -3.91 18.53
CA ASP A 218 2.32 -4.58 19.84
C ASP A 218 2.98 -5.97 19.82
N THR A 219 3.72 -6.30 18.78
CA THR A 219 4.48 -7.56 18.70
C THR A 219 5.85 -7.42 19.35
N ASP A 220 6.39 -8.53 19.88
CA ASP A 220 7.75 -8.63 20.40
C ASP A 220 8.68 -9.48 19.51
N GLN A 221 8.22 -9.85 18.32
CA GLN A 221 8.91 -10.70 17.36
C GLN A 221 8.98 -10.05 15.98
N ASP A 222 10.02 -10.43 15.23
CA ASP A 222 10.24 -9.97 13.86
C ASP A 222 9.53 -10.88 12.85
N SER A 223 8.60 -10.35 12.07
CA SER A 223 7.91 -11.07 11.00
C SER A 223 8.81 -11.49 9.83
N HIS A 224 10.02 -10.93 9.73
CA HIS A 224 11.04 -11.43 8.81
C HIS A 224 11.62 -12.79 9.23
N GLU A 225 11.57 -13.11 10.52
CA GLU A 225 12.17 -14.33 11.09
C GLU A 225 11.15 -15.37 11.57
N THR A 226 9.96 -14.93 11.97
CA THR A 226 8.91 -15.79 12.55
C THR A 226 7.52 -15.34 12.09
N LEU A 227 6.47 -16.01 12.57
CA LEU A 227 5.08 -15.54 12.49
C LEU A 227 4.69 -14.98 13.86
N PRO A 228 4.78 -13.64 14.08
CA PRO A 228 4.44 -13.04 15.35
C PRO A 228 2.97 -13.23 15.70
N THR A 229 2.67 -13.43 16.98
CA THR A 229 1.30 -13.61 17.46
C THR A 229 0.81 -12.39 18.23
N ILE A 230 -0.39 -11.91 17.89
CA ILE A 230 -1.15 -10.92 18.66
C ILE A 230 -2.26 -11.63 19.41
N SER A 231 -2.17 -11.67 20.75
CA SER A 231 -3.07 -12.43 21.60
C SER A 231 -4.25 -11.62 22.15
N PHE A 232 -4.46 -10.39 21.68
CA PHE A 232 -5.58 -9.56 22.12
C PHE A 232 -6.92 -10.04 21.58
N ASP A 233 -7.98 -9.72 22.30
CA ASP A 233 -9.34 -9.96 21.84
C ASP A 233 -9.71 -9.01 20.66
N GLU A 234 -10.75 -9.39 19.93
CA GLU A 234 -11.22 -8.63 18.77
C GLU A 234 -11.62 -7.20 19.15
N LYS A 235 -12.21 -6.99 20.33
CA LYS A 235 -12.63 -5.66 20.79
C LYS A 235 -11.43 -4.72 20.98
N ARG A 236 -10.34 -5.24 21.55
CA ARG A 236 -9.10 -4.46 21.70
C ARG A 236 -8.51 -4.12 20.33
N ILE A 237 -8.41 -5.11 19.42
CA ILE A 237 -7.90 -4.89 18.07
C ILE A 237 -8.77 -3.89 17.31
N ASP A 238 -10.08 -3.98 17.40
CA ASP A 238 -11.00 -3.03 16.75
C ASP A 238 -10.86 -1.60 17.26
N SER A 239 -10.70 -1.43 18.56
CA SER A 239 -10.66 -0.11 19.20
C SER A 239 -9.31 0.59 19.12
N ILE A 240 -8.22 -0.15 18.91
CA ILE A 240 -6.85 0.39 18.89
C ILE A 240 -6.24 0.18 17.50
N GLU A 241 -5.92 -1.07 17.12
CA GLU A 241 -5.16 -1.36 15.92
C GLU A 241 -5.88 -0.98 14.63
N LEU A 242 -7.19 -1.25 14.54
CA LEU A 242 -8.01 -0.94 13.36
C LEU A 242 -8.46 0.52 13.29
N TYR A 243 -8.34 1.28 14.38
CA TYR A 243 -8.83 2.66 14.43
C TYR A 243 -8.12 3.58 13.42
N PRO A 244 -6.78 3.61 13.30
CA PRO A 244 -6.11 4.41 12.28
C PRO A 244 -6.55 4.04 10.87
N TYR A 245 -6.71 2.76 10.57
CA TYR A 245 -7.17 2.31 9.25
C TYR A 245 -8.57 2.80 8.92
N ARG A 246 -9.48 2.74 9.88
CA ARG A 246 -10.85 3.26 9.71
C ARG A 246 -10.83 4.73 9.32
N GLU A 247 -10.05 5.53 10.02
CA GLU A 247 -9.95 6.96 9.76
C GLU A 247 -9.26 7.26 8.42
N LEU A 248 -8.16 6.59 8.10
CA LEU A 248 -7.47 6.78 6.82
C LEU A 248 -8.35 6.35 5.63
N ILE A 249 -9.06 5.23 5.74
CA ILE A 249 -9.99 4.72 4.71
C ILE A 249 -11.12 5.73 4.46
N ASN A 250 -11.74 6.28 5.52
CA ASN A 250 -12.77 7.30 5.43
C ASN A 250 -12.26 8.59 4.76
N ASN A 251 -10.96 8.84 4.82
CA ASN A 251 -10.29 9.99 4.19
C ASN A 251 -9.60 9.65 2.86
N GLY A 252 -9.90 8.51 2.24
CA GLY A 252 -9.48 8.20 0.88
C GLY A 252 -8.09 7.57 0.75
N LEU A 253 -7.65 6.77 1.73
CA LEU A 253 -6.42 5.98 1.64
C LEU A 253 -6.41 5.13 0.37
N ALA A 254 -5.35 5.28 -0.44
CA ALA A 254 -5.27 4.63 -1.74
C ALA A 254 -4.92 3.14 -1.67
N SER A 255 -4.10 2.74 -0.71
CA SER A 255 -3.72 1.34 -0.56
C SER A 255 -3.44 0.95 0.90
N VAL A 256 -3.50 -0.36 1.16
CA VAL A 256 -3.17 -1.00 2.44
C VAL A 256 -2.19 -2.13 2.19
N MET A 257 -1.18 -2.27 3.05
CA MET A 257 -0.31 -3.43 3.09
C MET A 257 -0.68 -4.33 4.27
N VAL A 258 -0.96 -5.60 3.98
CA VAL A 258 -1.34 -6.60 4.98
C VAL A 258 -0.10 -7.34 5.49
N ALA A 259 0.12 -7.30 6.79
CA ALA A 259 1.21 -7.96 7.50
C ALA A 259 1.12 -9.50 7.46
N HIS A 260 2.16 -10.15 7.97
CA HIS A 260 2.15 -11.58 8.27
C HIS A 260 2.13 -11.77 9.79
N LEU A 261 0.93 -11.87 10.37
CA LEU A 261 0.68 -11.98 11.81
C LEU A 261 -0.28 -13.15 12.09
N ASN A 262 -0.04 -13.88 13.17
CA ASN A 262 -1.01 -14.81 13.74
C ASN A 262 -1.91 -14.05 14.72
N ILE A 263 -3.22 -14.04 14.48
CA ILE A 263 -4.19 -13.30 15.31
C ILE A 263 -5.38 -14.21 15.62
N PRO A 264 -5.28 -15.07 16.64
CA PRO A 264 -6.30 -16.08 16.94
C PRO A 264 -7.71 -15.52 17.20
N SER A 265 -7.83 -14.28 17.63
CA SER A 265 -9.13 -13.63 17.83
C SER A 265 -9.81 -13.19 16.53
N LEU A 266 -9.05 -13.06 15.43
CA LEU A 266 -9.58 -12.69 14.11
C LEU A 266 -9.53 -13.85 13.11
N GLU A 267 -8.69 -14.88 13.34
CA GLU A 267 -8.57 -16.06 12.51
C GLU A 267 -8.58 -17.31 13.40
N SER A 268 -9.62 -18.12 13.25
CA SER A 268 -9.84 -19.29 14.10
C SER A 268 -8.90 -20.46 13.81
N GLN A 269 -8.30 -20.48 12.62
CA GLN A 269 -7.32 -21.51 12.25
C GLN A 269 -5.93 -21.02 12.68
N ASP A 270 -5.32 -21.77 13.60
CA ASP A 270 -4.00 -21.42 14.12
C ASP A 270 -2.91 -21.48 13.05
N GLY A 271 -1.99 -20.54 13.11
CA GLY A 271 -0.83 -20.49 12.21
C GLY A 271 -1.11 -19.94 10.80
N ILE A 272 -2.32 -19.46 10.51
CA ILE A 272 -2.60 -18.76 9.24
C ILE A 272 -2.16 -17.30 9.37
N PRO A 273 -1.21 -16.84 8.53
CA PRO A 273 -0.81 -15.45 8.50
C PRO A 273 -1.97 -14.52 8.09
N SER A 274 -2.07 -13.35 8.70
CA SER A 274 -3.13 -12.37 8.40
C SER A 274 -3.29 -12.05 6.90
N SER A 275 -2.18 -12.04 6.14
CA SER A 275 -2.20 -11.88 4.68
C SER A 275 -2.84 -13.04 3.91
N MET A 276 -3.02 -14.20 4.54
CA MET A 276 -3.62 -15.41 3.96
C MET A 276 -4.99 -15.73 4.59
N SER A 277 -5.46 -14.90 5.52
CA SER A 277 -6.77 -15.04 6.16
C SER A 277 -7.85 -14.29 5.37
N GLU A 278 -8.82 -15.03 4.83
CA GLU A 278 -10.00 -14.45 4.17
C GLU A 278 -10.79 -13.58 5.15
N ASN A 279 -10.89 -13.99 6.42
CA ASN A 279 -11.58 -13.21 7.43
C ASN A 279 -10.92 -11.84 7.63
N ILE A 280 -9.59 -11.78 7.72
CA ILE A 280 -8.86 -10.51 7.94
C ILE A 280 -8.88 -9.64 6.69
N VAL A 281 -8.57 -10.19 5.51
CA VAL A 281 -8.43 -9.39 4.28
C VAL A 281 -9.79 -9.08 3.65
N THR A 282 -10.68 -10.05 3.55
CA THR A 282 -11.99 -9.85 2.90
C THR A 282 -13.03 -9.36 3.90
N THR A 283 -13.33 -10.13 4.94
CA THR A 283 -14.43 -9.77 5.85
C THR A 283 -14.14 -8.50 6.63
N ILE A 284 -12.93 -8.35 7.21
CA ILE A 284 -12.64 -7.16 8.03
C ILE A 284 -12.25 -5.97 7.15
N LEU A 285 -11.20 -6.09 6.30
CA LEU A 285 -10.69 -4.93 5.57
C LEU A 285 -11.64 -4.48 4.45
N LYS A 286 -12.08 -5.39 3.57
CA LYS A 286 -12.92 -5.00 2.41
C LYS A 286 -14.37 -4.72 2.80
N GLU A 287 -14.97 -5.58 3.63
CA GLU A 287 -16.41 -5.51 3.91
C GLU A 287 -16.69 -4.63 5.13
N ARG A 288 -16.14 -4.95 6.32
CA ARG A 288 -16.41 -4.23 7.56
C ARG A 288 -15.85 -2.81 7.55
N LEU A 289 -14.59 -2.62 7.11
CA LEU A 289 -13.98 -1.28 6.96
C LEU A 289 -14.30 -0.63 5.62
N ASN A 290 -15.01 -1.33 4.73
CA ASN A 290 -15.44 -0.84 3.41
C ASN A 290 -14.28 -0.30 2.54
N PHE A 291 -13.10 -0.92 2.62
CA PHE A 291 -11.93 -0.49 1.87
C PHE A 291 -12.07 -0.80 0.38
N LYS A 292 -11.91 0.21 -0.47
CA LYS A 292 -12.04 0.12 -1.94
C LYS A 292 -10.72 0.32 -2.69
N GLY A 293 -9.65 0.69 -1.98
CA GLY A 293 -8.32 0.87 -2.56
C GLY A 293 -7.60 -0.45 -2.87
N LEU A 294 -6.32 -0.36 -3.25
CA LEU A 294 -5.50 -1.51 -3.61
C LEU A 294 -4.92 -2.19 -2.36
N ILE A 295 -4.96 -3.53 -2.31
CA ILE A 295 -4.47 -4.32 -1.19
C ILE A 295 -3.20 -5.04 -1.61
N PHE A 296 -2.09 -4.73 -0.95
CA PHE A 296 -0.82 -5.42 -1.08
C PHE A 296 -0.63 -6.43 0.05
N THR A 297 0.02 -7.54 -0.22
CA THR A 297 0.67 -8.30 0.85
C THR A 297 1.92 -7.57 1.31
N ASP A 298 2.39 -7.80 2.52
CA ASP A 298 3.81 -7.64 2.83
C ASP A 298 4.63 -8.67 2.05
N ALA A 299 5.97 -8.62 2.13
CA ALA A 299 6.84 -9.43 1.30
C ALA A 299 6.66 -10.94 1.55
N LEU A 300 6.14 -11.67 0.56
CA LEU A 300 5.79 -13.09 0.68
C LEU A 300 6.99 -14.04 0.85
N ASN A 301 8.22 -13.55 0.64
CA ASN A 301 9.43 -14.29 0.94
C ASN A 301 9.88 -14.18 2.41
N MET A 302 9.22 -13.35 3.24
CA MET A 302 9.46 -13.29 4.69
C MET A 302 9.04 -14.59 5.36
N LYS A 303 9.74 -15.02 6.43
CA LYS A 303 9.48 -16.30 7.09
C LYS A 303 8.07 -16.39 7.70
N GLY A 304 7.51 -15.28 8.14
CA GLY A 304 6.12 -15.19 8.60
C GLY A 304 5.09 -15.64 7.55
N ALA A 305 5.41 -15.56 6.26
CA ALA A 305 4.59 -16.06 5.15
C ALA A 305 5.15 -17.34 4.54
N SER A 306 6.45 -17.37 4.20
CA SER A 306 7.07 -18.44 3.42
C SER A 306 7.13 -19.79 4.15
N ASN A 307 7.01 -19.79 5.48
CA ASN A 307 6.92 -21.03 6.26
C ASN A 307 5.54 -21.72 6.19
N TYR A 308 4.52 -21.01 5.66
CA TYR A 308 3.16 -21.53 5.57
C TYR A 308 3.04 -22.71 4.58
N SER A 309 3.64 -22.58 3.38
CA SER A 309 3.57 -23.61 2.35
C SER A 309 4.66 -23.40 1.27
N SER A 310 4.56 -24.11 0.14
CA SER A 310 5.39 -23.80 -1.04
C SER A 310 5.16 -22.35 -1.51
N SER A 311 6.18 -21.73 -2.13
CA SER A 311 6.06 -20.32 -2.56
C SER A 311 4.86 -20.07 -3.47
N ALA A 312 4.54 -21.00 -4.35
CA ALA A 312 3.40 -20.89 -5.26
C ALA A 312 2.04 -21.01 -4.54
N ASP A 313 1.96 -21.86 -3.52
CA ASP A 313 0.74 -22.00 -2.71
C ASP A 313 0.57 -20.83 -1.73
N VAL A 314 1.67 -20.23 -1.26
CA VAL A 314 1.65 -18.97 -0.51
C VAL A 314 1.05 -17.85 -1.36
N ASP A 315 1.49 -17.70 -2.61
CA ASP A 315 0.93 -16.72 -3.56
C ASP A 315 -0.58 -16.95 -3.78
N LEU A 316 -0.97 -18.20 -3.99
CA LEU A 316 -2.37 -18.58 -4.18
C LEU A 316 -3.21 -18.30 -2.94
N ALA A 317 -2.76 -18.70 -1.75
CA ALA A 317 -3.46 -18.48 -0.50
C ALA A 317 -3.66 -16.97 -0.23
N ALA A 318 -2.61 -16.17 -0.41
CA ALA A 318 -2.69 -14.73 -0.27
C ALA A 318 -3.67 -14.09 -1.26
N PHE A 319 -3.69 -14.55 -2.52
CA PHE A 319 -4.66 -14.06 -3.50
C PHE A 319 -6.09 -14.47 -3.16
N LYS A 320 -6.32 -15.71 -2.74
CA LYS A 320 -7.65 -16.22 -2.31
C LYS A 320 -8.17 -15.46 -1.10
N ALA A 321 -7.31 -15.12 -0.13
CA ALA A 321 -7.68 -14.31 1.02
C ALA A 321 -8.24 -12.94 0.66
N GLY A 322 -7.88 -12.40 -0.51
CA GLY A 322 -8.45 -11.15 -0.98
C GLY A 322 -7.44 -10.09 -1.40
N ASN A 323 -6.14 -10.30 -1.26
CA ASN A 323 -5.14 -9.34 -1.71
C ASN A 323 -5.21 -9.11 -3.22
N ASP A 324 -4.81 -7.92 -3.67
CA ASP A 324 -4.81 -7.54 -5.09
C ASP A 324 -3.42 -7.62 -5.71
N MET A 325 -2.36 -7.34 -4.91
CA MET A 325 -0.96 -7.36 -5.33
C MET A 325 -0.13 -8.24 -4.40
N LEU A 326 0.63 -9.15 -4.98
CA LEU A 326 1.51 -10.11 -4.32
C LEU A 326 2.95 -9.56 -4.35
N LEU A 327 3.43 -9.08 -3.19
CA LEU A 327 4.71 -8.41 -3.11
C LEU A 327 5.83 -9.42 -2.81
N ILE A 328 6.88 -9.42 -3.63
CA ILE A 328 8.11 -10.20 -3.45
C ILE A 328 7.83 -11.70 -3.23
N SER A 329 7.09 -12.32 -4.17
CA SER A 329 6.90 -13.77 -4.19
C SER A 329 8.23 -14.52 -4.12
N GLY A 330 8.26 -15.65 -3.44
CA GLY A 330 9.45 -16.51 -3.39
C GLY A 330 9.85 -17.10 -4.75
N ASN A 331 8.91 -17.22 -5.69
CA ASN A 331 9.18 -17.63 -7.09
C ASN A 331 8.04 -17.20 -8.01
N VAL A 332 8.19 -16.05 -8.67
CA VAL A 332 7.15 -15.44 -9.52
C VAL A 332 6.70 -16.38 -10.63
N THR A 333 7.63 -17.06 -11.33
CA THR A 333 7.29 -17.96 -12.44
C THR A 333 6.38 -19.11 -11.98
N LYS A 334 6.67 -19.70 -10.81
CA LYS A 334 5.81 -20.76 -10.23
C LYS A 334 4.50 -20.19 -9.71
N GLY A 335 4.51 -19.01 -9.08
CA GLY A 335 3.31 -18.32 -8.60
C GLY A 335 2.35 -17.99 -9.74
N VAL A 336 2.84 -17.40 -10.82
CA VAL A 336 2.03 -17.12 -12.03
C VAL A 336 1.44 -18.41 -12.60
N ALA A 337 2.25 -19.48 -12.75
CA ALA A 337 1.76 -20.76 -13.26
C ALA A 337 0.66 -21.36 -12.36
N ARG A 338 0.84 -21.31 -11.03
CA ARG A 338 -0.13 -21.84 -10.04
C ARG A 338 -1.45 -21.05 -10.04
N LEU A 339 -1.39 -19.73 -10.16
CA LEU A 339 -2.61 -18.92 -10.25
C LEU A 339 -3.33 -19.12 -11.60
N VAL A 340 -2.59 -19.27 -12.71
CA VAL A 340 -3.20 -19.63 -14.01
C VAL A 340 -3.93 -20.96 -13.92
N GLU A 341 -3.28 -22.00 -13.40
CA GLU A 341 -3.89 -23.30 -13.15
C GLU A 341 -5.14 -23.19 -12.29
N ALA A 342 -5.09 -22.43 -11.20
CA ALA A 342 -6.22 -22.22 -10.29
C ALA A 342 -7.43 -21.55 -10.96
N VAL A 343 -7.21 -20.68 -11.93
CA VAL A 343 -8.30 -20.10 -12.72
C VAL A 343 -8.83 -21.10 -13.74
N GLU A 344 -7.97 -21.84 -14.44
CA GLU A 344 -8.37 -22.83 -15.46
C GLU A 344 -9.19 -23.99 -14.87
N ASN A 345 -8.89 -24.40 -13.64
CA ASN A 345 -9.62 -25.46 -12.96
C ASN A 345 -10.80 -24.96 -12.08
N GLY A 346 -11.06 -23.65 -12.05
CA GLY A 346 -12.18 -23.04 -11.32
C GLY A 346 -11.94 -22.85 -9.81
N GLU A 347 -10.73 -23.03 -9.31
CA GLU A 347 -10.37 -22.75 -7.90
C GLU A 347 -10.39 -21.24 -7.61
N ILE A 348 -10.12 -20.41 -8.62
CA ILE A 348 -10.31 -18.96 -8.64
C ILE A 348 -11.31 -18.63 -9.74
N THR A 349 -12.34 -17.83 -9.42
CA THR A 349 -13.29 -17.38 -10.46
C THR A 349 -12.70 -16.29 -11.34
N GLU A 350 -13.18 -16.18 -12.59
CA GLU A 350 -12.78 -15.09 -13.48
C GLU A 350 -13.15 -13.72 -12.90
N GLU A 351 -14.27 -13.60 -12.18
CA GLU A 351 -14.71 -12.36 -11.54
C GLU A 351 -13.72 -11.94 -10.45
N ARG A 352 -13.22 -12.90 -9.63
CA ARG A 352 -12.20 -12.61 -8.60
C ARG A 352 -10.91 -12.10 -9.23
N LEU A 353 -10.44 -12.74 -10.31
CA LEU A 353 -9.26 -12.30 -11.05
C LEU A 353 -9.50 -10.92 -11.68
N ALA A 354 -10.61 -10.75 -12.40
CA ALA A 354 -10.97 -9.51 -13.07
C ALA A 354 -11.06 -8.34 -12.09
N HIS A 355 -11.64 -8.55 -10.90
CA HIS A 355 -11.75 -7.53 -9.86
C HIS A 355 -10.37 -6.96 -9.50
N SER A 356 -9.39 -7.81 -9.18
CA SER A 356 -8.06 -7.35 -8.79
C SER A 356 -7.27 -6.76 -9.95
N VAL A 357 -7.26 -7.41 -11.12
CA VAL A 357 -6.54 -6.88 -12.29
C VAL A 357 -7.09 -5.50 -12.68
N LYS A 358 -8.40 -5.32 -12.71
CA LYS A 358 -9.00 -4.01 -13.03
C LYS A 358 -8.66 -2.95 -11.98
N LYS A 359 -8.60 -3.29 -10.68
CA LYS A 359 -8.12 -2.36 -9.64
C LYS A 359 -6.67 -1.94 -9.87
N VAL A 360 -5.78 -2.89 -10.22
CA VAL A 360 -4.39 -2.61 -10.57
C VAL A 360 -4.32 -1.65 -11.76
N LEU A 361 -5.12 -1.89 -12.80
CA LEU A 361 -5.17 -1.02 -13.98
C LEU A 361 -5.76 0.37 -13.65
N GLN A 362 -6.78 0.45 -12.78
CA GLN A 362 -7.31 1.73 -12.30
C GLN A 362 -6.24 2.54 -11.57
N ALA A 363 -5.44 1.89 -10.70
CA ALA A 363 -4.32 2.54 -10.02
C ALA A 363 -3.26 3.02 -11.02
N LYS A 364 -2.91 2.22 -12.03
CA LYS A 364 -2.00 2.61 -13.12
C LYS A 364 -2.50 3.84 -13.88
N TYR A 365 -3.78 3.87 -14.21
CA TYR A 365 -4.38 5.03 -14.88
C TYR A 365 -4.31 6.28 -13.99
N LYS A 366 -4.67 6.13 -12.70
CA LYS A 366 -4.70 7.23 -11.75
C LYS A 366 -3.35 7.93 -11.58
N VAL A 367 -2.26 7.19 -11.64
CA VAL A 367 -0.90 7.74 -11.56
C VAL A 367 -0.32 8.15 -12.93
N GLY A 368 -1.14 8.15 -13.99
CA GLY A 368 -0.75 8.64 -15.32
C GLY A 368 -0.01 7.66 -16.21
N LEU A 369 0.04 6.37 -15.84
CA LEU A 369 0.72 5.34 -16.63
C LEU A 369 0.03 5.03 -17.98
N ASN A 370 -1.21 5.46 -18.17
CA ASN A 370 -1.87 5.45 -19.48
C ASN A 370 -1.21 6.37 -20.52
N ASN A 371 -0.37 7.30 -20.06
CA ASN A 371 0.42 8.21 -20.89
C ASN A 371 1.84 8.34 -20.30
N TYR A 372 2.51 7.21 -20.14
CA TYR A 372 3.86 7.16 -19.56
C TYR A 372 4.85 8.04 -20.31
N LYS A 373 5.63 8.81 -19.54
CA LYS A 373 6.76 9.60 -20.05
C LYS A 373 8.05 9.16 -19.38
N PRO A 374 9.15 8.94 -20.15
CA PRO A 374 10.43 8.58 -19.58
C PRO A 374 10.93 9.65 -18.58
N ILE A 375 11.57 9.17 -17.51
CA ILE A 375 12.13 10.03 -16.45
C ILE A 375 13.40 10.71 -16.98
N GLY A 376 13.42 12.06 -16.97
CA GLY A 376 14.62 12.82 -17.27
C GLY A 376 15.62 12.77 -16.12
N THR A 377 16.91 12.60 -16.44
CA THR A 377 17.99 12.55 -15.45
C THR A 377 18.71 13.89 -15.25
N TYR A 378 18.38 14.90 -16.05
CA TYR A 378 18.93 16.25 -15.91
C TYR A 378 18.44 16.86 -14.58
N ASN A 379 19.32 17.44 -13.78
CA ASN A 379 19.09 18.00 -12.45
C ASN A 379 18.36 17.04 -11.48
N LEU A 380 18.39 15.73 -11.72
CA LEU A 380 17.59 14.78 -10.91
C LEU A 380 18.02 14.77 -9.44
N VAL A 381 19.33 14.82 -9.16
CA VAL A 381 19.84 14.81 -7.78
C VAL A 381 19.49 16.12 -7.07
N GLU A 382 19.63 17.24 -7.75
CA GLU A 382 19.29 18.57 -7.23
C GLU A 382 17.78 18.67 -6.93
N ASP A 383 16.93 18.15 -7.83
CA ASP A 383 15.46 18.12 -7.65
C ASP A 383 15.01 17.25 -6.47
N LEU A 384 15.87 16.31 -6.01
CA LEU A 384 15.63 15.42 -4.88
C LEU A 384 16.33 15.88 -3.58
N ASN A 385 16.95 17.07 -3.57
CA ASN A 385 17.66 17.66 -2.43
C ASN A 385 17.51 19.21 -2.51
N ARG A 386 16.28 19.69 -2.41
CA ARG A 386 15.95 21.11 -2.61
C ARG A 386 16.21 21.94 -1.34
N LEU A 387 16.43 23.23 -1.48
CA LEU A 387 16.54 24.16 -0.35
C LEU A 387 15.27 24.16 0.52
N GLU A 388 14.09 23.99 -0.10
CA GLU A 388 12.80 23.89 0.60
C GLU A 388 12.73 22.68 1.52
N ASP A 389 13.48 21.61 1.21
CA ASP A 389 13.58 20.42 2.06
C ASP A 389 14.39 20.73 3.33
N ASP A 390 15.50 21.48 3.20
CA ASP A 390 16.30 21.95 4.34
C ASP A 390 15.50 22.89 5.24
N ILE A 391 14.76 23.85 4.65
CA ILE A 391 13.89 24.76 5.40
C ILE A 391 12.83 23.98 6.17
N LEU A 392 12.17 23.01 5.53
CA LEU A 392 11.19 22.18 6.21
C LEU A 392 11.84 21.35 7.32
N TYR A 393 13.03 20.79 7.08
CA TYR A 393 13.76 20.03 8.10
C TYR A 393 14.03 20.85 9.37
N GLU A 394 14.49 22.08 9.22
CA GLU A 394 14.72 23.01 10.34
C GLU A 394 13.42 23.37 11.10
N GLU A 395 12.27 23.41 10.40
CA GLU A 395 10.97 23.59 11.06
C GLU A 395 10.49 22.36 11.85
N LEU A 396 11.04 21.17 11.53
CA LEU A 396 10.65 19.87 12.13
C LEU A 396 11.45 19.50 13.40
N ILE A 397 12.60 20.15 13.65
CA ILE A 397 13.47 19.89 14.80
C ILE A 397 13.47 21.06 15.77
#